data_710c36ce06dfab13740389d8f4bf654e
#
_entry.id   710c36ce06dfab13740389d8f4bf654e
#
_cell.length_a   1.000
_cell.length_b   1.000
_cell.length_c   1.000
_cell.angle_alpha   90.00
_cell.angle_beta   90.00
_cell.angle_gamma   90.00
#
_symmetry.space_group_name_H-M   'P 1'
#
loop_
_entity.id
_entity.type
_entity.pdbx_description
1 polymer ?
#
loop_
_entity_poly.entity_id
_entity_poly.type
_entity_poly.pdbx_seq_one_letter_code
_entity_poly.pdbx_strand_id
1 'polypeptide(L)'
;MPLTIVHTIASWFLRRRIDQIEEFVKRPHQVQENVCAKLLETAQGTEIGKKYDFTSIRNYEDFSSRLPISIYEDIEPMIERTRRGETNLFWPTPIKWFAKSSGTTNAKSKFIPVSEEALEYCHYKAGKDMLCLYLNNNPDSNLFTGKSLRLGGSKELYEENGTIFGDLSAILIDNLPFWAEFSSTPSTKVSLMSEWESKMKAIVSESSRENVTSLVGVPSWMMILLRQALAYTGKENVLEIWKNLEVYFHGGVSFVPYRDQYKELIPSDNFRYYETYNASEGFFAIQDRNNSDEMLLMLDYGIFYEFIPMDTYGTPTQKAIPLWEVETGKNYAMVITTNAGLWRYQIGDTVRFTSTSPYRIKITGRTKHHINVFGEELIIENTEEALKRACHEHHCSVIEYTVAPIFMQGNKSGGHEWIIEFETTPEDIEAFTRTLDTALKALNSDYEAKRYNDMTLAMPKIHIARKNLFHDWLKENDKLGGQHKIPRLSNTRDYFEAIWKLKDNN
;
A
#
# COMPACT_ATOMS: atom_id res chain seq x y z
N MET A 1 6.10 38.19 2.22
CA MET A 1 7.06 37.98 3.33
C MET A 1 8.42 37.71 2.73
N PRO A 2 9.52 38.25 3.25
CA PRO A 2 10.85 37.96 2.73
C PRO A 2 11.13 36.45 2.86
N LEU A 3 11.64 35.82 1.82
CA LEU A 3 12.01 34.38 1.76
C LEU A 3 12.83 33.92 2.98
N THR A 4 13.67 34.78 3.52
CA THR A 4 14.48 34.55 4.73
C THR A 4 13.66 34.23 5.99
N ILE A 5 12.51 34.88 6.19
CA ILE A 5 11.67 34.64 7.39
C ILE A 5 10.93 33.30 7.26
N VAL A 6 10.44 32.98 6.08
CA VAL A 6 9.79 31.70 5.81
C VAL A 6 10.78 30.55 6.00
N HIS A 7 12.02 30.70 5.51
CA HIS A 7 13.10 29.75 5.74
C HIS A 7 13.44 29.55 7.21
N THR A 8 13.49 30.64 7.99
CA THR A 8 13.83 30.57 9.42
C THR A 8 12.75 29.87 10.23
N ILE A 9 11.49 30.18 9.96
CA ILE A 9 10.34 29.54 10.63
C ILE A 9 10.23 28.05 10.23
N ALA A 10 10.33 27.75 8.94
CA ALA A 10 10.33 26.37 8.47
C ALA A 10 11.49 25.56 9.08
N SER A 11 12.71 26.10 9.10
CA SER A 11 13.88 25.47 9.70
C SER A 11 13.70 25.19 11.21
N TRP A 12 13.01 26.07 11.94
CA TRP A 12 12.72 25.88 13.36
C TRP A 12 11.72 24.71 13.58
N PHE A 13 10.64 24.66 12.79
CA PHE A 13 9.67 23.56 12.86
C PHE A 13 10.31 22.22 12.46
N LEU A 14 11.15 22.23 11.43
CA LEU A 14 11.88 21.06 10.97
C LEU A 14 12.79 20.51 12.06
N ARG A 15 13.61 21.37 12.69
CA ARG A 15 14.52 20.95 13.80
C ARG A 15 13.74 20.37 14.96
N ARG A 16 12.69 21.05 15.41
CA ARG A 16 11.86 20.55 16.50
C ARG A 16 11.28 19.15 16.21
N ARG A 17 10.90 18.90 14.95
CA ARG A 17 10.36 17.59 14.55
C ARG A 17 11.44 16.53 14.48
N ILE A 18 12.61 16.86 13.99
CA ILE A 18 13.78 15.97 14.00
C ILE A 18 14.15 15.59 15.44
N ASP A 19 14.18 16.54 16.38
CA ASP A 19 14.42 16.27 17.80
C ASP A 19 13.38 15.27 18.37
N GLN A 20 12.11 15.36 17.99
CA GLN A 20 11.07 14.41 18.39
C GLN A 20 11.28 13.01 17.78
N ILE A 21 11.71 12.95 16.52
CA ILE A 21 12.06 11.69 15.85
C ILE A 21 13.26 11.05 16.57
N GLU A 22 14.28 11.82 16.89
CA GLU A 22 15.42 11.34 17.67
C GLU A 22 15.01 10.84 19.07
N GLU A 23 14.04 11.48 19.71
CA GLU A 23 13.55 11.04 21.02
C GLU A 23 12.88 9.68 20.96
N PHE A 24 12.00 9.43 19.97
CA PHE A 24 11.41 8.11 19.86
C PHE A 24 12.42 7.04 19.38
N VAL A 25 13.45 7.44 18.66
CA VAL A 25 14.57 6.54 18.33
C VAL A 25 15.37 6.15 19.59
N LYS A 26 15.56 7.09 20.51
CA LYS A 26 16.27 6.85 21.79
C LYS A 26 15.44 6.06 22.80
N ARG A 27 14.13 6.26 22.82
CA ARG A 27 13.18 5.68 23.80
C ARG A 27 11.97 5.01 23.14
N PRO A 28 12.18 4.08 22.19
CA PRO A 28 11.09 3.53 21.36
C PRO A 28 10.01 2.83 22.19
N HIS A 29 10.40 2.07 23.21
CA HIS A 29 9.49 1.28 24.04
C HIS A 29 8.57 2.20 24.83
N GLN A 30 9.15 3.22 25.51
CA GLN A 30 8.37 4.20 26.28
C GLN A 30 7.37 4.95 25.39
N VAL A 31 7.75 5.31 24.16
CA VAL A 31 6.85 5.99 23.22
C VAL A 31 5.68 5.07 22.84
N GLN A 32 5.94 3.80 22.55
CA GLN A 32 4.90 2.85 22.20
C GLN A 32 3.98 2.52 23.40
N GLU A 33 4.53 2.38 24.62
CA GLU A 33 3.74 2.23 25.84
C GLU A 33 2.82 3.44 26.07
N ASN A 34 3.35 4.66 25.90
CA ASN A 34 2.57 5.89 26.01
C ASN A 34 1.47 5.99 24.94
N VAL A 35 1.74 5.56 23.70
CA VAL A 35 0.75 5.50 22.64
C VAL A 35 -0.36 4.52 23.00
N CYS A 36 -0.03 3.31 23.45
CA CYS A 36 -1.00 2.30 23.87
C CYS A 36 -1.88 2.82 25.02
N ALA A 37 -1.27 3.37 26.07
CA ALA A 37 -1.98 3.92 27.22
C ALA A 37 -2.94 5.05 26.81
N LYS A 38 -2.52 5.97 25.93
CA LYS A 38 -3.35 7.06 25.43
C LYS A 38 -4.53 6.57 24.58
N LEU A 39 -4.33 5.54 23.75
CA LEU A 39 -5.40 4.93 22.95
C LEU A 39 -6.46 4.32 23.88
N LEU A 40 -6.05 3.55 24.88
CA LEU A 40 -6.93 2.94 25.87
C LEU A 40 -7.70 3.99 26.68
N GLU A 41 -7.00 5.02 27.20
CA GLU A 41 -7.60 6.14 27.93
C GLU A 41 -8.65 6.86 27.08
N THR A 42 -8.32 7.15 25.83
CA THR A 42 -9.22 7.85 24.90
C THR A 42 -10.49 7.04 24.64
N ALA A 43 -10.36 5.74 24.43
CA ALA A 43 -11.47 4.87 24.04
C ALA A 43 -12.18 4.16 25.21
N GLN A 44 -11.81 4.39 26.48
CA GLN A 44 -12.38 3.68 27.65
C GLN A 44 -13.91 3.82 27.76
N GLY A 45 -14.47 4.93 27.28
CA GLY A 45 -15.91 5.20 27.32
C GLY A 45 -16.71 4.57 26.16
N THR A 46 -16.05 4.02 25.16
CA THR A 46 -16.68 3.41 23.98
C THR A 46 -17.31 2.05 24.31
N GLU A 47 -18.11 1.50 23.38
CA GLU A 47 -18.66 0.14 23.51
C GLU A 47 -17.56 -0.91 23.68
N ILE A 48 -16.51 -0.85 22.83
CA ILE A 48 -15.39 -1.78 22.90
C ILE A 48 -14.56 -1.57 24.17
N GLY A 49 -14.36 -0.32 24.60
CA GLY A 49 -13.65 0.02 25.83
C GLY A 49 -14.31 -0.53 27.06
N LYS A 50 -15.66 -0.47 27.13
CA LYS A 50 -16.45 -1.08 28.20
C LYS A 50 -16.45 -2.60 28.12
N LYS A 51 -16.58 -3.17 26.91
CA LYS A 51 -16.59 -4.62 26.68
C LYS A 51 -15.32 -5.29 27.21
N TYR A 52 -14.17 -4.65 26.99
CA TYR A 52 -12.86 -5.17 27.39
C TYR A 52 -12.27 -4.49 28.62
N ASP A 53 -13.06 -3.68 29.32
CA ASP A 53 -12.68 -2.95 30.54
C ASP A 53 -11.32 -2.26 30.43
N PHE A 54 -11.20 -1.32 29.48
CA PHE A 54 -9.96 -0.59 29.22
C PHE A 54 -9.43 0.15 30.45
N THR A 55 -10.32 0.52 31.38
CA THR A 55 -9.96 1.24 32.60
C THR A 55 -9.04 0.43 33.52
N SER A 56 -9.06 -0.90 33.46
CA SER A 56 -8.26 -1.79 34.29
C SER A 56 -7.02 -2.37 33.60
N ILE A 57 -6.78 -2.07 32.33
CA ILE A 57 -5.56 -2.46 31.62
C ILE A 57 -4.38 -1.58 32.11
N ARG A 58 -3.30 -2.20 32.58
CA ARG A 58 -2.16 -1.47 33.17
C ARG A 58 -0.85 -1.67 32.40
N ASN A 59 -0.72 -2.76 31.65
CA ASN A 59 0.49 -3.17 30.95
C ASN A 59 0.16 -3.95 29.68
N TYR A 60 1.19 -4.34 28.95
CA TYR A 60 1.02 -5.09 27.71
C TYR A 60 0.39 -6.49 27.92
N GLU A 61 0.72 -7.17 29.02
CA GLU A 61 0.17 -8.49 29.33
C GLU A 61 -1.34 -8.42 29.53
N ASP A 62 -1.82 -7.41 30.29
CA ASP A 62 -3.25 -7.18 30.48
C ASP A 62 -3.93 -6.90 29.11
N PHE A 63 -3.31 -6.02 28.29
CA PHE A 63 -3.81 -5.65 26.97
C PHE A 63 -3.89 -6.86 26.04
N SER A 64 -2.81 -7.60 25.89
CA SER A 64 -2.71 -8.73 24.95
C SER A 64 -3.55 -9.94 25.34
N SER A 65 -3.74 -10.17 26.66
CA SER A 65 -4.58 -11.27 27.18
C SER A 65 -6.08 -10.99 27.06
N ARG A 66 -6.47 -9.71 27.12
CA ARG A 66 -7.86 -9.29 27.16
C ARG A 66 -8.46 -9.03 25.80
N LEU A 67 -7.69 -8.36 24.91
CA LEU A 67 -8.16 -8.07 23.58
C LEU A 67 -7.71 -9.16 22.58
N PRO A 68 -8.65 -9.77 21.85
CA PRO A 68 -8.26 -10.69 20.77
C PRO A 68 -7.60 -9.95 19.61
N ILE A 69 -6.75 -10.64 18.88
CA ILE A 69 -6.31 -10.20 17.55
C ILE A 69 -7.52 -10.29 16.62
N SER A 70 -7.75 -9.26 15.79
CA SER A 70 -8.91 -9.17 14.91
C SER A 70 -8.48 -9.07 13.44
N ILE A 71 -9.32 -9.59 12.57
CA ILE A 71 -9.31 -9.36 11.12
C ILE A 71 -10.53 -8.53 10.73
N TYR A 72 -10.64 -8.16 9.46
CA TYR A 72 -11.74 -7.28 9.01
C TYR A 72 -13.12 -7.87 9.29
N GLU A 73 -13.29 -9.16 9.08
CA GLU A 73 -14.55 -9.89 9.28
C GLU A 73 -15.03 -9.83 10.73
N ASP A 74 -14.12 -9.75 11.69
CA ASP A 74 -14.46 -9.64 13.13
C ASP A 74 -14.99 -8.25 13.48
N ILE A 75 -14.52 -7.20 12.77
CA ILE A 75 -14.88 -5.80 13.04
C ILE A 75 -15.95 -5.26 12.09
N GLU A 76 -16.21 -5.92 10.96
CA GLU A 76 -17.21 -5.52 9.95
C GLU A 76 -18.58 -5.20 10.54
N PRO A 77 -19.15 -6.01 11.46
CA PRO A 77 -20.45 -5.69 12.06
C PRO A 77 -20.49 -4.35 12.78
N MET A 78 -19.40 -3.97 13.44
CA MET A 78 -19.29 -2.70 14.15
C MET A 78 -19.05 -1.52 13.17
N ILE A 79 -18.27 -1.76 12.12
CA ILE A 79 -18.09 -0.80 11.03
C ILE A 79 -19.43 -0.49 10.36
N GLU A 80 -20.25 -1.50 10.06
CA GLU A 80 -21.57 -1.30 9.46
C GLU A 80 -22.52 -0.51 10.37
N ARG A 81 -22.46 -0.70 11.69
CA ARG A 81 -23.22 0.13 12.65
C ARG A 81 -22.75 1.58 12.62
N THR A 82 -21.43 1.80 12.58
CA THR A 82 -20.86 3.16 12.48
C THR A 82 -21.26 3.86 11.17
N ARG A 83 -21.25 3.15 10.06
CA ARG A 83 -21.70 3.64 8.75
C ARG A 83 -23.18 4.04 8.74
N ARG A 84 -24.00 3.44 9.60
CA ARG A 84 -25.41 3.81 9.81
C ARG A 84 -25.61 4.98 10.75
N GLY A 85 -24.53 5.60 11.23
CA GLY A 85 -24.55 6.78 12.09
C GLY A 85 -24.44 6.48 13.59
N GLU A 86 -24.21 5.20 14.00
CA GLU A 86 -23.91 4.93 15.40
C GLU A 86 -22.52 5.44 15.77
N THR A 87 -22.42 6.11 16.91
CA THR A 87 -21.17 6.71 17.40
C THR A 87 -20.69 6.03 18.67
N ASN A 88 -19.44 6.29 19.06
CA ASN A 88 -18.85 5.81 20.31
C ASN A 88 -18.80 4.26 20.41
N LEU A 89 -18.64 3.58 19.26
CA LEU A 89 -18.54 2.11 19.23
C LEU A 89 -17.10 1.66 19.52
N PHE A 90 -16.16 2.00 18.65
CA PHE A 90 -14.75 1.63 18.78
C PHE A 90 -13.82 2.85 18.95
N TRP A 91 -14.32 4.07 18.67
CA TRP A 91 -13.63 5.33 18.87
C TRP A 91 -14.62 6.38 19.36
N PRO A 92 -14.22 7.32 20.27
CA PRO A 92 -15.18 8.25 20.88
C PRO A 92 -15.61 9.38 19.94
N THR A 93 -14.73 9.86 19.05
CA THR A 93 -15.09 10.87 18.06
C THR A 93 -15.85 10.24 16.90
N PRO A 94 -16.82 10.93 16.30
CA PRO A 94 -17.54 10.44 15.14
C PRO A 94 -16.60 10.12 13.98
N ILE A 95 -16.73 8.95 13.40
CA ILE A 95 -16.01 8.57 12.18
C ILE A 95 -16.77 9.12 10.98
N LYS A 96 -16.20 10.12 10.33
CA LYS A 96 -16.80 10.79 9.17
C LYS A 96 -16.39 10.13 7.85
N TRP A 97 -15.21 9.51 7.79
CA TRP A 97 -14.63 8.95 6.57
C TRP A 97 -14.35 7.48 6.72
N PHE A 98 -14.60 6.75 5.63
CA PHE A 98 -14.19 5.37 5.50
C PHE A 98 -13.37 5.21 4.22
N ALA A 99 -12.11 4.80 4.36
CA ALA A 99 -11.25 4.47 3.24
C ALA A 99 -11.70 3.13 2.64
N LYS A 100 -12.07 3.14 1.36
CA LYS A 100 -12.41 1.93 0.63
C LYS A 100 -11.11 1.24 0.22
N SER A 101 -10.93 0.01 0.67
CA SER A 101 -9.83 -0.85 0.29
C SER A 101 -10.36 -2.08 -0.45
N SER A 102 -9.56 -2.64 -1.35
CA SER A 102 -9.92 -3.87 -2.04
C SER A 102 -10.13 -5.00 -1.02
N GLY A 103 -11.31 -5.62 -1.09
CA GLY A 103 -11.69 -6.68 -0.16
C GLY A 103 -10.91 -7.97 -0.43
N THR A 104 -10.42 -8.58 0.64
CA THR A 104 -9.69 -9.85 0.60
C THR A 104 -10.58 -11.08 0.74
N THR A 105 -11.87 -10.90 1.09
CA THR A 105 -12.82 -11.99 1.34
C THR A 105 -14.19 -11.62 0.80
N ASN A 106 -14.84 -12.51 0.08
CA ASN A 106 -16.22 -12.37 -0.47
C ASN A 106 -16.47 -11.23 -1.46
N ALA A 107 -15.49 -10.80 -2.26
CA ALA A 107 -15.66 -9.80 -3.33
C ALA A 107 -16.23 -8.43 -2.85
N LYS A 108 -16.27 -8.15 -1.55
CA LYS A 108 -16.73 -6.88 -1.00
C LYS A 108 -15.55 -6.00 -0.63
N SER A 109 -15.63 -4.71 -0.97
CA SER A 109 -14.66 -3.71 -0.50
C SER A 109 -14.68 -3.62 1.02
N LYS A 110 -13.49 -3.49 1.63
CA LYS A 110 -13.36 -3.15 3.04
C LYS A 110 -13.56 -1.65 3.23
N PHE A 111 -14.17 -1.28 4.33
CA PHE A 111 -14.34 0.12 4.74
C PHE A 111 -13.55 0.36 6.01
N ILE A 112 -12.38 0.94 5.85
CA ILE A 112 -11.47 1.21 6.96
C ILE A 112 -11.82 2.58 7.58
N PRO A 113 -12.09 2.67 8.89
CA PRO A 113 -12.44 3.91 9.52
C PRO A 113 -11.27 4.89 9.53
N VAL A 114 -11.55 6.15 9.23
CA VAL A 114 -10.59 7.26 9.29
C VAL A 114 -11.15 8.33 10.20
N SER A 115 -10.52 8.55 11.34
CA SER A 115 -10.88 9.59 12.31
C SER A 115 -10.20 10.93 11.99
N GLU A 116 -10.65 12.03 12.60
CA GLU A 116 -9.96 13.32 12.52
C GLU A 116 -8.54 13.20 13.11
N GLU A 117 -8.37 12.42 14.17
CA GLU A 117 -7.08 12.17 14.81
C GLU A 117 -6.14 11.38 13.88
N ALA A 118 -6.66 10.41 13.13
CA ALA A 118 -5.86 9.67 12.14
C ALA A 118 -5.43 10.57 10.99
N LEU A 119 -6.29 11.46 10.50
CA LEU A 119 -5.93 12.45 9.48
C LEU A 119 -4.80 13.36 9.98
N GLU A 120 -4.97 13.99 11.15
CA GLU A 120 -4.02 15.01 11.64
C GLU A 120 -2.73 14.41 12.19
N TYR A 121 -2.84 13.40 13.08
CA TYR A 121 -1.71 12.88 13.84
C TYR A 121 -1.02 11.65 13.22
N CYS A 122 -1.60 11.07 12.15
CA CYS A 122 -0.99 10.02 11.37
C CYS A 122 -0.67 10.49 9.95
N HIS A 123 -1.66 10.65 9.09
CA HIS A 123 -1.43 10.88 7.66
C HIS A 123 -0.79 12.25 7.34
N TYR A 124 -1.33 13.35 7.86
CA TYR A 124 -0.74 14.68 7.60
C TYR A 124 0.56 14.89 8.34
N LYS A 125 0.70 14.31 9.52
CA LYS A 125 1.98 14.31 10.25
C LYS A 125 3.05 13.58 9.45
N ALA A 126 2.73 12.41 8.89
CA ALA A 126 3.64 11.65 8.04
C ALA A 126 4.04 12.43 6.78
N GLY A 127 3.08 13.12 6.14
CA GLY A 127 3.38 14.01 5.01
C GLY A 127 4.37 15.12 5.36
N LYS A 128 4.25 15.71 6.55
CA LYS A 128 5.24 16.69 7.06
C LYS A 128 6.59 16.02 7.34
N ASP A 129 6.59 14.83 7.93
CA ASP A 129 7.81 14.11 8.33
C ASP A 129 8.61 13.61 7.12
N MET A 130 7.97 13.22 6.02
CA MET A 130 8.67 12.94 4.76
C MET A 130 9.53 14.13 4.33
N LEU A 131 8.97 15.33 4.37
CA LEU A 131 9.68 16.57 4.02
C LEU A 131 10.79 16.86 5.04
N CYS A 132 10.51 16.69 6.33
CA CYS A 132 11.49 16.91 7.40
C CYS A 132 12.71 16.00 7.26
N LEU A 133 12.51 14.70 7.07
CA LEU A 133 13.58 13.72 6.92
C LEU A 133 14.38 13.97 5.62
N TYR A 134 13.69 14.28 4.53
CA TYR A 134 14.36 14.61 3.27
C TYR A 134 15.27 15.84 3.42
N LEU A 135 14.74 16.93 3.99
CA LEU A 135 15.50 18.19 4.16
C LEU A 135 16.63 18.06 5.16
N ASN A 136 16.44 17.25 6.20
CA ASN A 136 17.52 16.95 7.15
C ASN A 136 18.71 16.24 6.48
N ASN A 137 18.42 15.35 5.52
CA ASN A 137 19.45 14.65 4.74
C ASN A 137 20.01 15.46 3.57
N ASN A 138 19.30 16.52 3.13
CA ASN A 138 19.63 17.31 1.95
C ASN A 138 19.49 18.82 2.29
N PRO A 139 20.43 19.38 3.06
CA PRO A 139 20.34 20.77 3.57
C PRO A 139 20.35 21.85 2.46
N ASP A 140 20.93 21.52 1.30
CA ASP A 140 20.97 22.42 0.12
C ASP A 140 19.75 22.26 -0.82
N SER A 141 18.72 21.57 -0.38
CA SER A 141 17.50 21.29 -1.14
C SER A 141 16.74 22.58 -1.52
N ASN A 142 16.23 22.60 -2.75
CA ASN A 142 15.34 23.62 -3.25
C ASN A 142 13.85 23.22 -3.20
N LEU A 143 13.50 22.20 -2.43
CA LEU A 143 12.17 21.60 -2.37
C LEU A 143 11.04 22.63 -2.26
N PHE A 144 11.19 23.62 -1.38
CA PHE A 144 10.19 24.66 -1.14
C PHE A 144 10.21 25.83 -2.14
N THR A 145 11.06 25.79 -3.15
CA THR A 145 11.06 26.82 -4.20
C THR A 145 10.01 26.56 -5.27
N GLY A 146 9.42 25.37 -5.28
CA GLY A 146 8.43 24.94 -6.26
C GLY A 146 7.28 24.15 -5.64
N LYS A 147 6.58 23.41 -6.49
CA LYS A 147 5.40 22.62 -6.14
C LYS A 147 5.70 21.12 -6.15
N SER A 148 4.91 20.39 -5.37
CA SER A 148 4.87 18.94 -5.36
C SER A 148 3.84 18.45 -6.37
N LEU A 149 4.28 17.71 -7.39
CA LEU A 149 3.38 17.03 -8.33
C LEU A 149 2.82 15.77 -7.66
N ARG A 150 1.53 15.78 -7.37
CA ARG A 150 0.84 14.69 -6.69
C ARG A 150 -0.10 13.97 -7.63
N LEU A 151 0.03 12.65 -7.66
CA LEU A 151 -0.89 11.79 -8.39
C LEU A 151 -1.62 10.88 -7.40
N GLY A 152 -2.87 11.20 -7.13
CA GLY A 152 -3.79 10.38 -6.32
C GLY A 152 -4.74 9.55 -7.17
N GLY A 153 -5.47 8.64 -6.51
CA GLY A 153 -6.51 7.83 -7.11
C GLY A 153 -7.67 8.63 -7.69
N SER A 154 -8.66 7.94 -8.24
CA SER A 154 -9.86 8.56 -8.79
C SER A 154 -10.77 9.08 -7.69
N LYS A 155 -11.58 10.12 -8.02
CA LYS A 155 -12.64 10.60 -7.14
C LYS A 155 -13.89 9.76 -7.31
N GLU A 156 -14.14 8.88 -6.35
CA GLU A 156 -15.51 8.56 -6.00
C GLU A 156 -15.65 8.67 -4.49
N LEU A 157 -15.83 9.90 -3.99
CA LEU A 157 -16.31 10.11 -2.66
C LEU A 157 -17.84 9.98 -2.71
N TYR A 158 -18.35 8.97 -2.04
CA TYR A 158 -19.79 8.75 -1.86
C TYR A 158 -20.17 9.21 -0.46
N GLU A 159 -21.29 9.89 -0.35
CA GLU A 159 -21.86 10.26 0.94
C GLU A 159 -23.13 9.44 1.19
N GLU A 160 -23.18 8.78 2.34
CA GLU A 160 -24.36 8.06 2.81
C GLU A 160 -24.49 8.21 4.32
N ASN A 161 -25.68 8.59 4.80
CA ASN A 161 -25.97 8.80 6.23
C ASN A 161 -25.01 9.77 6.94
N GLY A 162 -24.46 10.77 6.25
CA GLY A 162 -23.51 11.74 6.82
C GLY A 162 -22.08 11.19 6.95
N THR A 163 -21.79 10.03 6.35
CA THR A 163 -20.45 9.46 6.24
C THR A 163 -19.97 9.50 4.79
N ILE A 164 -18.66 9.70 4.60
CA ILE A 164 -18.01 9.83 3.29
C ILE A 164 -17.14 8.59 3.04
N PHE A 165 -17.27 8.01 1.87
CA PHE A 165 -16.55 6.81 1.45
C PHE A 165 -15.75 7.09 0.19
N GLY A 166 -14.55 6.55 0.10
CA GLY A 166 -13.72 6.64 -1.10
C GLY A 166 -12.30 6.16 -0.85
N ASP A 167 -11.46 6.30 -1.87
CA ASP A 167 -10.03 6.01 -1.71
C ASP A 167 -9.42 6.91 -0.64
N LEU A 168 -8.50 6.38 0.19
CA LEU A 168 -7.81 7.17 1.20
C LEU A 168 -7.16 8.44 0.60
N SER A 169 -6.54 8.32 -0.57
CA SER A 169 -5.93 9.46 -1.26
C SER A 169 -6.93 10.56 -1.61
N ALA A 170 -8.16 10.20 -1.99
CA ALA A 170 -9.22 11.17 -2.26
C ALA A 170 -9.68 11.86 -0.96
N ILE A 171 -9.85 11.10 0.12
CA ILE A 171 -10.16 11.65 1.45
C ILE A 171 -9.08 12.62 1.91
N LEU A 172 -7.80 12.26 1.76
CA LEU A 172 -6.67 13.12 2.13
C LEU A 172 -6.63 14.41 1.30
N ILE A 173 -6.88 14.33 -0.01
CA ILE A 173 -6.87 15.49 -0.91
C ILE A 173 -8.05 16.42 -0.62
N ASP A 174 -9.24 15.88 -0.36
CA ASP A 174 -10.45 16.66 -0.07
C ASP A 174 -10.34 17.41 1.27
N ASN A 175 -9.55 16.90 2.20
CA ASN A 175 -9.33 17.50 3.54
C ASN A 175 -7.94 18.16 3.68
N LEU A 176 -7.23 18.43 2.58
CA LEU A 176 -5.90 19.03 2.63
C LEU A 176 -5.92 20.39 3.34
N PRO A 177 -4.98 20.65 4.26
CA PRO A 177 -4.79 21.98 4.81
C PRO A 177 -4.48 22.98 3.69
N PHE A 178 -5.06 24.19 3.78
CA PHE A 178 -4.92 25.26 2.79
C PHE A 178 -3.48 25.54 2.32
N TRP A 179 -2.52 25.51 3.23
CA TRP A 179 -1.10 25.72 2.89
C TRP A 179 -0.53 24.61 2.01
N ALA A 180 -1.03 23.36 2.14
CA ALA A 180 -0.58 22.22 1.36
C ALA A 180 -1.15 22.25 -0.07
N GLU A 181 -2.30 22.84 -0.27
CA GLU A 181 -2.90 23.05 -1.59
C GLU A 181 -2.05 23.99 -2.44
N PHE A 182 -1.58 25.12 -1.88
CA PHE A 182 -0.72 26.07 -2.60
C PHE A 182 0.64 25.50 -3.01
N SER A 183 1.17 24.58 -2.26
CA SER A 183 2.44 23.91 -2.54
C SER A 183 2.32 22.67 -3.44
N SER A 184 1.13 22.44 -4.02
CA SER A 184 0.84 21.25 -4.81
C SER A 184 0.44 21.59 -6.24
N THR A 185 0.66 20.64 -7.14
CA THR A 185 0.10 20.60 -8.49
C THR A 185 -0.28 19.15 -8.79
N PRO A 186 -1.33 18.89 -9.57
CA PRO A 186 -2.29 19.85 -10.09
C PRO A 186 -3.21 20.42 -9.02
N SER A 187 -4.08 21.36 -9.40
CA SER A 187 -5.13 21.90 -8.54
C SER A 187 -6.04 20.78 -8.00
N THR A 188 -6.67 21.03 -6.85
CA THR A 188 -7.61 20.07 -6.23
C THR A 188 -8.72 19.67 -7.20
N LYS A 189 -9.23 20.60 -7.99
CA LYS A 189 -10.23 20.33 -9.02
C LYS A 189 -9.77 19.28 -10.04
N VAL A 190 -8.54 19.37 -10.52
CA VAL A 190 -7.96 18.42 -11.48
C VAL A 190 -7.62 17.11 -10.77
N SER A 191 -7.04 17.16 -9.57
CA SER A 191 -6.70 15.98 -8.77
C SER A 191 -7.92 15.08 -8.51
N LEU A 192 -9.09 15.69 -8.38
CA LEU A 192 -10.35 15.01 -8.09
C LEU A 192 -11.21 14.68 -9.33
N MET A 193 -10.70 14.80 -10.54
CA MET A 193 -11.41 14.35 -11.74
C MET A 193 -11.58 12.83 -11.75
N SER A 194 -12.74 12.36 -12.17
CA SER A 194 -13.07 10.92 -12.24
C SER A 194 -12.64 10.27 -13.56
N GLU A 195 -12.76 11.00 -14.68
CA GLU A 195 -12.40 10.45 -15.99
C GLU A 195 -10.88 10.52 -16.18
N TRP A 196 -10.24 9.34 -16.28
CA TRP A 196 -8.81 9.15 -16.22
C TRP A 196 -8.03 9.88 -17.34
N GLU A 197 -8.47 9.74 -18.59
CA GLU A 197 -7.73 10.36 -19.71
C GLU A 197 -7.77 11.89 -19.66
N SER A 198 -8.92 12.47 -19.38
CA SER A 198 -9.08 13.92 -19.23
C SER A 198 -8.29 14.42 -18.02
N LYS A 199 -8.30 13.65 -16.92
CA LYS A 199 -7.51 13.93 -15.71
C LYS A 199 -6.03 13.97 -16.04
N MET A 200 -5.48 12.95 -16.71
CA MET A 200 -4.07 12.87 -17.05
C MET A 200 -3.64 14.02 -17.99
N LYS A 201 -4.45 14.32 -19.01
CA LYS A 201 -4.21 15.47 -19.92
C LYS A 201 -4.23 16.80 -19.15
N ALA A 202 -5.17 16.98 -18.23
CA ALA A 202 -5.27 18.20 -17.42
C ALA A 202 -4.06 18.34 -16.48
N ILE A 203 -3.65 17.26 -15.81
CA ILE A 203 -2.46 17.23 -14.95
C ILE A 203 -1.22 17.63 -15.73
N VAL A 204 -0.98 17.01 -16.88
CA VAL A 204 0.18 17.30 -17.73
C VAL A 204 0.16 18.77 -18.20
N SER A 205 -0.99 19.26 -18.68
CA SER A 205 -1.15 20.63 -19.15
C SER A 205 -0.90 21.67 -18.04
N GLU A 206 -1.36 21.40 -16.82
CA GLU A 206 -1.20 22.29 -15.67
C GLU A 206 0.25 22.23 -15.15
N SER A 207 0.75 21.03 -14.83
CA SER A 207 2.04 20.83 -14.17
C SER A 207 3.23 21.18 -15.06
N SER A 208 3.14 21.01 -16.40
CA SER A 208 4.25 21.34 -17.30
C SER A 208 4.61 22.83 -17.33
N ARG A 209 3.73 23.69 -16.83
CA ARG A 209 3.94 25.16 -16.74
C ARG A 209 4.40 25.60 -15.35
N GLU A 210 4.47 24.67 -14.41
CA GLU A 210 4.79 24.95 -13.01
C GLU A 210 6.26 24.60 -12.72
N ASN A 211 6.80 25.23 -11.68
CA ASN A 211 8.09 24.82 -11.13
C ASN A 211 7.87 23.60 -10.21
N VAL A 212 8.02 22.39 -10.74
CA VAL A 212 7.88 21.16 -9.94
C VAL A 212 9.24 20.79 -9.36
N THR A 213 9.27 20.59 -8.04
CA THR A 213 10.49 20.22 -7.29
C THR A 213 10.40 18.81 -6.71
N SER A 214 9.20 18.25 -6.58
CA SER A 214 9.02 16.88 -6.08
C SER A 214 7.86 16.16 -6.75
N LEU A 215 7.95 14.84 -6.79
CA LEU A 215 6.89 13.92 -7.20
C LEU A 215 6.36 13.17 -5.99
N VAL A 216 5.05 12.90 -5.95
CA VAL A 216 4.41 12.06 -4.92
C VAL A 216 3.36 11.16 -5.56
N GLY A 217 3.47 9.86 -5.36
CA GLY A 217 2.48 8.91 -5.87
C GLY A 217 2.99 7.49 -6.06
N VAL A 218 2.10 6.63 -6.56
CA VAL A 218 2.42 5.22 -6.84
C VAL A 218 3.29 5.12 -8.10
N PRO A 219 4.37 4.32 -8.10
CA PRO A 219 5.34 4.23 -9.20
C PRO A 219 4.74 3.93 -10.58
N SER A 220 3.82 2.97 -10.67
CA SER A 220 3.18 2.61 -11.95
C SER A 220 2.43 3.78 -12.60
N TRP A 221 1.68 4.53 -11.82
CA TRP A 221 0.87 5.64 -12.31
C TRP A 221 1.68 6.89 -12.61
N MET A 222 2.64 7.19 -11.74
CA MET A 222 3.56 8.31 -11.96
C MET A 222 4.38 8.11 -13.24
N MET A 223 4.82 6.88 -13.53
CA MET A 223 5.53 6.56 -14.77
C MET A 223 4.70 6.88 -16.02
N ILE A 224 3.41 6.54 -16.02
CA ILE A 224 2.50 6.87 -17.12
C ILE A 224 2.38 8.38 -17.28
N LEU A 225 2.22 9.11 -16.16
CA LEU A 225 2.16 10.57 -16.17
C LEU A 225 3.43 11.19 -16.75
N LEU A 226 4.62 10.75 -16.31
CA LEU A 226 5.90 11.27 -16.80
C LEU A 226 6.07 11.04 -18.30
N ARG A 227 5.73 9.87 -18.82
CA ARG A 227 5.75 9.56 -20.26
C ARG A 227 4.78 10.44 -21.06
N GLN A 228 3.58 10.67 -20.54
CA GLN A 228 2.63 11.59 -21.17
C GLN A 228 3.12 13.04 -21.14
N ALA A 229 3.79 13.47 -20.07
CA ALA A 229 4.39 14.81 -20.00
C ALA A 229 5.51 14.99 -21.04
N LEU A 230 6.35 13.97 -21.24
CA LEU A 230 7.38 13.97 -22.29
C LEU A 230 6.76 14.04 -23.68
N ALA A 231 5.75 13.22 -23.96
CA ALA A 231 5.03 13.23 -25.24
C ALA A 231 4.34 14.57 -25.52
N TYR A 232 3.73 15.20 -24.50
CA TYR A 232 3.04 16.48 -24.60
C TYR A 232 4.01 17.64 -24.85
N THR A 233 5.17 17.62 -24.18
CA THR A 233 6.15 18.72 -24.27
C THR A 233 7.19 18.55 -25.37
N GLY A 234 7.30 17.33 -25.96
CA GLY A 234 8.32 16.99 -26.94
C GLY A 234 9.75 16.98 -26.36
N LYS A 235 9.89 16.78 -25.04
CA LYS A 235 11.16 16.70 -24.32
C LYS A 235 11.70 15.28 -24.27
N GLU A 236 13.03 15.13 -24.18
CA GLU A 236 13.70 13.83 -24.14
C GLU A 236 13.70 13.22 -22.73
N ASN A 237 13.80 14.06 -21.69
CA ASN A 237 13.77 13.62 -20.30
C ASN A 237 13.00 14.59 -19.40
N VAL A 238 12.63 14.12 -18.21
CA VAL A 238 11.78 14.85 -17.26
C VAL A 238 12.43 16.12 -16.72
N LEU A 239 13.77 16.16 -16.60
CA LEU A 239 14.49 17.33 -16.10
C LEU A 239 14.52 18.49 -17.10
N GLU A 240 14.21 18.24 -18.38
CA GLU A 240 14.01 19.31 -19.35
C GLU A 240 12.65 20.01 -19.20
N ILE A 241 11.67 19.31 -18.59
CA ILE A 241 10.37 19.89 -18.25
C ILE A 241 10.51 20.63 -16.91
N TRP A 242 11.01 19.94 -15.88
CA TRP A 242 11.11 20.43 -14.51
C TRP A 242 12.56 20.44 -14.04
N LYS A 243 13.26 21.55 -14.31
CA LYS A 243 14.70 21.69 -14.07
C LYS A 243 15.12 21.62 -12.61
N ASN A 244 14.18 21.90 -11.69
CA ASN A 244 14.41 21.91 -10.25
C ASN A 244 13.85 20.65 -9.55
N LEU A 245 13.46 19.64 -10.33
CA LEU A 245 12.96 18.38 -9.79
C LEU A 245 14.09 17.61 -9.12
N GLU A 246 13.94 17.28 -7.82
CA GLU A 246 15.03 16.70 -7.03
C GLU A 246 14.68 15.43 -6.26
N VAL A 247 13.37 15.15 -6.03
CA VAL A 247 12.95 13.98 -5.23
C VAL A 247 11.63 13.38 -5.70
N TYR A 248 11.53 12.07 -5.56
CA TYR A 248 10.29 11.31 -5.69
C TYR A 248 9.97 10.55 -4.41
N PHE A 249 8.86 10.92 -3.76
CA PHE A 249 8.27 10.18 -2.65
C PHE A 249 7.28 9.15 -3.20
N HIS A 250 7.54 7.88 -2.99
CA HIS A 250 6.75 6.79 -3.56
C HIS A 250 6.39 5.73 -2.52
N GLY A 251 5.34 4.97 -2.79
CA GLY A 251 4.89 3.87 -1.95
C GLY A 251 3.74 3.10 -2.60
N GLY A 252 3.13 2.22 -1.84
CA GLY A 252 1.99 1.40 -2.27
C GLY A 252 2.35 0.15 -3.04
N VAL A 253 3.47 0.15 -3.80
CA VAL A 253 4.01 -1.01 -4.51
C VAL A 253 5.52 -1.02 -4.43
N SER A 254 6.15 -2.18 -4.64
CA SER A 254 7.62 -2.28 -4.71
C SER A 254 8.17 -1.39 -5.82
N PHE A 255 9.19 -0.59 -5.51
CA PHE A 255 9.84 0.28 -6.49
C PHE A 255 10.87 -0.46 -7.37
N VAL A 256 11.34 -1.61 -6.92
CA VAL A 256 12.41 -2.36 -7.59
C VAL A 256 12.17 -2.56 -9.10
N PRO A 257 10.96 -2.99 -9.57
CA PRO A 257 10.71 -3.21 -10.99
C PRO A 257 10.70 -1.93 -11.85
N TYR A 258 10.60 -0.78 -11.22
CA TYR A 258 10.49 0.52 -11.91
C TYR A 258 11.80 1.30 -11.94
N ARG A 259 12.75 0.96 -11.07
CA ARG A 259 13.96 1.75 -10.78
C ARG A 259 14.75 2.14 -12.03
N ASP A 260 15.01 1.21 -12.91
CA ASP A 260 15.84 1.49 -14.10
C ASP A 260 15.10 2.38 -15.11
N GLN A 261 13.81 2.18 -15.28
CA GLN A 261 12.98 3.03 -16.14
C GLN A 261 12.88 4.47 -15.61
N TYR A 262 12.81 4.63 -14.28
CA TYR A 262 12.86 5.97 -13.67
C TYR A 262 14.21 6.65 -13.86
N LYS A 263 15.33 5.91 -13.83
CA LYS A 263 16.66 6.46 -14.13
C LYS A 263 16.79 6.90 -15.59
N GLU A 264 16.14 6.20 -16.52
CA GLU A 264 16.10 6.64 -17.93
C GLU A 264 15.26 7.91 -18.10
N LEU A 265 14.10 8.00 -17.44
CA LEU A 265 13.22 9.16 -17.50
C LEU A 265 13.81 10.39 -16.79
N ILE A 266 14.59 10.18 -15.72
CA ILE A 266 15.19 11.21 -14.86
C ILE A 266 16.70 10.92 -14.75
N PRO A 267 17.50 11.27 -15.78
CA PRO A 267 18.91 10.92 -15.85
C PRO A 267 19.77 11.86 -14.96
N SER A 268 19.71 11.65 -13.63
CA SER A 268 20.48 12.43 -12.67
C SER A 268 20.90 11.59 -11.46
N ASP A 269 22.18 11.57 -11.16
CA ASP A 269 22.74 10.94 -9.95
C ASP A 269 22.35 11.67 -8.66
N ASN A 270 21.95 12.92 -8.77
CA ASN A 270 21.52 13.75 -7.65
C ASN A 270 20.03 13.61 -7.34
N PHE A 271 19.24 12.99 -8.22
CA PHE A 271 17.83 12.74 -7.98
C PHE A 271 17.64 11.70 -6.87
N ARG A 272 16.72 11.95 -5.95
CA ARG A 272 16.49 11.09 -4.77
C ARG A 272 15.14 10.36 -4.85
N TYR A 273 15.14 9.10 -4.43
CA TYR A 273 13.96 8.28 -4.28
C TYR A 273 13.77 7.99 -2.80
N TYR A 274 12.57 8.28 -2.28
CA TYR A 274 12.20 8.08 -0.89
C TYR A 274 10.98 7.18 -0.82
N GLU A 275 11.16 6.01 -0.24
CA GLU A 275 10.08 5.05 -0.06
C GLU A 275 9.27 5.36 1.19
N THR A 276 7.95 5.15 1.09
CA THR A 276 7.00 5.32 2.19
C THR A 276 6.12 4.08 2.30
N TYR A 277 5.75 3.72 3.53
CA TYR A 277 4.82 2.63 3.79
C TYR A 277 3.56 3.17 4.44
N ASN A 278 2.50 3.20 3.66
CA ASN A 278 1.16 3.62 4.07
C ASN A 278 0.11 2.66 3.52
N ALA A 279 -1.00 2.56 4.25
CA ALA A 279 -2.19 1.81 3.87
C ALA A 279 -3.45 2.61 4.27
N SER A 280 -4.62 2.08 3.96
CA SER A 280 -5.90 2.67 4.40
C SER A 280 -6.01 2.75 5.93
N GLU A 281 -5.35 1.84 6.63
CA GLU A 281 -5.32 1.71 8.08
C GLU A 281 -4.40 2.71 8.79
N GLY A 282 -3.42 3.27 8.08
CA GLY A 282 -2.46 4.21 8.67
C GLY A 282 -1.21 4.43 7.84
N PHE A 283 -0.32 5.24 8.36
CA PHE A 283 1.00 5.50 7.80
C PHE A 283 2.06 4.94 8.77
N PHE A 284 2.95 4.08 8.32
CA PHE A 284 3.76 3.24 9.21
C PHE A 284 5.25 3.56 9.19
N ALA A 285 5.83 3.78 7.99
CA ALA A 285 7.27 3.96 7.89
C ALA A 285 7.67 4.89 6.74
N ILE A 286 8.84 5.51 6.89
CA ILE A 286 9.43 6.44 5.92
C ILE A 286 10.91 6.13 5.78
N GLN A 287 11.42 6.12 4.56
CA GLN A 287 12.86 6.08 4.32
C GLN A 287 13.50 7.32 4.94
N ASP A 288 14.42 7.11 5.90
CA ASP A 288 15.03 8.18 6.70
C ASP A 288 16.47 8.53 6.28
N ARG A 289 16.99 7.87 5.24
CA ARG A 289 18.36 8.05 4.73
C ARG A 289 18.38 8.04 3.20
N ASN A 290 19.26 8.87 2.63
CA ASN A 290 19.50 8.82 1.20
C ASN A 290 20.00 7.44 0.74
N ASN A 291 19.51 6.98 -0.41
CA ASN A 291 19.93 5.73 -1.07
C ASN A 291 19.77 4.48 -0.17
N SER A 292 18.84 4.50 0.78
CA SER A 292 18.48 3.35 1.60
C SER A 292 17.34 2.56 0.96
N ASP A 293 17.29 1.27 1.19
CA ASP A 293 16.17 0.39 0.89
C ASP A 293 15.42 -0.04 2.16
N GLU A 294 15.64 0.68 3.25
CA GLU A 294 15.03 0.48 4.56
C GLU A 294 14.24 1.72 4.96
N MET A 295 13.17 1.51 5.73
CA MET A 295 12.31 2.57 6.24
C MET A 295 12.33 2.59 7.76
N LEU A 296 12.45 3.78 8.34
CA LEU A 296 12.26 4.02 9.78
C LEU A 296 10.80 3.79 10.14
N LEU A 297 10.55 2.91 11.10
CA LEU A 297 9.20 2.70 11.66
C LEU A 297 8.83 3.92 12.51
N MET A 298 7.70 4.55 12.19
CA MET A 298 7.25 5.78 12.84
C MET A 298 6.42 5.43 14.09
N LEU A 299 6.93 5.75 15.26
CA LEU A 299 6.41 5.25 16.54
C LEU A 299 5.40 6.18 17.23
N ASP A 300 5.23 7.40 16.73
CA ASP A 300 4.42 8.45 17.37
C ASP A 300 3.23 8.96 16.52
N TYR A 301 2.72 8.09 15.63
CA TYR A 301 1.57 8.40 14.76
C TYR A 301 0.22 7.97 15.32
N GLY A 302 0.14 7.71 16.63
CA GLY A 302 -1.08 7.20 17.25
C GLY A 302 -1.37 5.75 16.85
N ILE A 303 -0.32 4.99 16.54
CA ILE A 303 -0.38 3.58 16.22
C ILE A 303 0.49 2.81 17.20
N PHE A 304 -0.11 1.84 17.90
CA PHE A 304 0.61 0.85 18.70
C PHE A 304 0.83 -0.40 17.85
N TYR A 305 2.07 -0.89 17.82
CA TYR A 305 2.49 -1.99 16.97
C TYR A 305 2.72 -3.27 17.74
N GLU A 306 2.19 -4.38 17.18
CA GLU A 306 2.49 -5.74 17.58
C GLU A 306 2.86 -6.55 16.32
N PHE A 307 3.53 -7.67 16.52
CA PHE A 307 4.10 -8.47 15.42
C PHE A 307 3.89 -9.95 15.69
N ILE A 308 3.38 -10.69 14.68
CA ILE A 308 3.27 -12.15 14.76
C ILE A 308 4.43 -12.74 13.97
N PRO A 309 5.34 -13.52 14.61
CA PRO A 309 6.41 -14.20 13.89
C PRO A 309 5.84 -15.13 12.81
N MET A 310 6.38 -15.04 11.59
CA MET A 310 5.86 -15.81 10.44
C MET A 310 6.11 -17.32 10.57
N ASP A 311 7.02 -17.76 11.40
CA ASP A 311 7.26 -19.18 11.71
C ASP A 311 6.14 -19.81 12.55
N THR A 312 5.39 -18.98 13.31
CA THR A 312 4.23 -19.43 14.12
C THR A 312 2.90 -18.98 13.54
N TYR A 313 2.91 -18.19 12.46
CA TYR A 313 1.69 -17.66 11.85
C TYR A 313 0.75 -18.78 11.35
N GLY A 314 -0.54 -18.70 11.72
CA GLY A 314 -1.55 -19.70 11.38
C GLY A 314 -1.46 -21.00 12.16
N THR A 315 -0.57 -21.12 13.16
CA THR A 315 -0.45 -22.29 14.04
C THR A 315 -1.18 -22.07 15.37
N PRO A 316 -1.47 -23.13 16.13
CA PRO A 316 -2.04 -23.00 17.49
C PRO A 316 -1.17 -22.21 18.48
N THR A 317 0.12 -22.05 18.19
CA THR A 317 1.07 -21.31 19.03
C THR A 317 1.23 -19.85 18.57
N GLN A 318 0.46 -19.39 17.60
CA GLN A 318 0.47 -18.01 17.11
C GLN A 318 0.24 -17.04 18.27
N LYS A 319 1.17 -16.12 18.44
CA LYS A 319 1.08 -15.04 19.42
C LYS A 319 1.67 -13.76 18.83
N ALA A 320 0.99 -12.64 19.02
CA ALA A 320 1.59 -11.34 18.74
C ALA A 320 2.54 -10.95 19.89
N ILE A 321 3.65 -10.37 19.51
CA ILE A 321 4.67 -9.84 20.44
C ILE A 321 4.77 -8.31 20.25
N PRO A 322 5.13 -7.57 21.29
CA PRO A 322 5.31 -6.12 21.19
C PRO A 322 6.62 -5.76 20.47
N LEU A 323 6.76 -4.48 20.13
CA LEU A 323 7.93 -3.97 19.39
C LEU A 323 9.28 -4.35 20.03
N TRP A 324 9.36 -4.38 21.36
CA TRP A 324 10.61 -4.64 22.09
C TRP A 324 11.03 -6.12 22.15
N GLU A 325 10.20 -7.02 21.61
CA GLU A 325 10.54 -8.45 21.50
C GLU A 325 10.90 -8.88 20.07
N VAL A 326 10.87 -7.94 19.09
CA VAL A 326 11.22 -8.29 17.71
C VAL A 326 12.74 -8.47 17.53
N GLU A 327 13.11 -9.32 16.60
CA GLU A 327 14.49 -9.63 16.26
C GLU A 327 14.83 -9.22 14.83
N THR A 328 16.05 -8.71 14.63
CA THR A 328 16.58 -8.38 13.31
C THR A 328 16.65 -9.63 12.41
N GLY A 329 16.29 -9.48 11.15
CA GLY A 329 16.34 -10.54 10.14
C GLY A 329 15.12 -11.45 10.10
N LYS A 330 14.28 -11.47 11.14
CA LYS A 330 13.04 -12.24 11.19
C LYS A 330 11.89 -11.52 10.45
N ASN A 331 10.97 -12.30 9.93
CA ASN A 331 9.79 -11.84 9.21
C ASN A 331 8.55 -11.93 10.09
N TYR A 332 7.69 -10.91 10.06
CA TYR A 332 6.54 -10.77 10.93
C TYR A 332 5.30 -10.31 10.17
N ALA A 333 4.12 -10.81 10.53
CA ALA A 333 2.85 -10.20 10.18
C ALA A 333 2.54 -9.05 11.14
N MET A 334 2.18 -7.90 10.61
CA MET A 334 1.94 -6.69 11.40
C MET A 334 0.52 -6.65 11.96
N VAL A 335 0.42 -6.32 13.24
CA VAL A 335 -0.84 -6.09 13.98
C VAL A 335 -0.79 -4.67 14.54
N ILE A 336 -1.88 -3.93 14.39
CA ILE A 336 -1.93 -2.52 14.78
C ILE A 336 -3.14 -2.22 15.68
N THR A 337 -2.92 -1.25 16.57
CA THR A 337 -3.99 -0.56 17.30
C THR A 337 -3.89 0.91 17.01
N THR A 338 -4.95 1.54 16.52
CA THR A 338 -4.88 2.88 15.93
C THR A 338 -5.82 3.89 16.58
N ASN A 339 -5.50 5.17 16.41
CA ASN A 339 -6.35 6.30 16.78
C ASN A 339 -7.57 6.51 15.85
N ALA A 340 -7.88 5.53 15.00
CA ALA A 340 -9.14 5.41 14.27
C ALA A 340 -10.02 4.26 14.79
N GLY A 341 -9.60 3.61 15.88
CA GLY A 341 -10.38 2.56 16.55
C GLY A 341 -10.20 1.16 16.00
N LEU A 342 -9.15 0.89 15.24
CA LEU A 342 -8.71 -0.47 14.97
C LEU A 342 -7.97 -1.01 16.19
N TRP A 343 -8.43 -2.14 16.74
CA TRP A 343 -7.89 -2.74 17.95
C TRP A 343 -7.28 -4.10 17.64
N ARG A 344 -5.96 -4.24 17.83
CA ARG A 344 -5.17 -5.44 17.54
C ARG A 344 -5.49 -6.03 16.15
N TYR A 345 -5.59 -5.16 15.17
CA TYR A 345 -6.04 -5.48 13.83
C TYR A 345 -4.89 -5.98 12.95
N GLN A 346 -5.05 -7.16 12.34
CA GLN A 346 -4.13 -7.67 11.32
C GLN A 346 -4.38 -6.97 9.99
N ILE A 347 -3.43 -6.17 9.52
CA ILE A 347 -3.53 -5.51 8.21
C ILE A 347 -3.27 -6.47 7.03
N GLY A 348 -2.66 -7.63 7.32
CA GLY A 348 -2.31 -8.62 6.32
C GLY A 348 -0.94 -8.46 5.69
N ASP A 349 -0.21 -7.40 5.99
CA ASP A 349 1.14 -7.18 5.48
C ASP A 349 2.19 -7.85 6.34
N THR A 350 3.32 -8.23 5.70
CA THR A 350 4.48 -8.77 6.38
C THR A 350 5.67 -7.84 6.22
N VAL A 351 6.44 -7.72 7.32
CA VAL A 351 7.64 -6.88 7.40
C VAL A 351 8.80 -7.66 8.01
N ARG A 352 10.01 -7.28 7.63
CA ARG A 352 11.24 -7.78 8.23
C ARG A 352 11.99 -6.63 8.86
N PHE A 353 12.38 -6.80 10.13
CA PHE A 353 13.25 -5.83 10.78
C PHE A 353 14.69 -5.97 10.27
N THR A 354 15.24 -4.85 9.82
CA THR A 354 16.64 -4.74 9.37
C THR A 354 17.52 -4.15 10.47
N SER A 355 16.89 -3.43 11.42
CA SER A 355 17.52 -2.87 12.62
C SER A 355 16.48 -2.73 13.72
N THR A 356 16.92 -2.83 14.98
CA THR A 356 16.11 -2.55 16.19
C THR A 356 16.60 -1.31 16.93
N SER A 357 17.67 -0.64 16.46
CA SER A 357 18.18 0.61 17.01
C SER A 357 18.77 1.51 15.91
N PRO A 358 17.98 2.39 15.32
CA PRO A 358 16.51 2.55 15.40
C PRO A 358 15.77 1.39 14.73
N TYR A 359 14.48 1.26 15.01
CA TYR A 359 13.63 0.28 14.35
C TYR A 359 13.44 0.62 12.87
N ARG A 360 14.02 -0.20 11.99
CA ARG A 360 13.84 -0.10 10.55
C ARG A 360 13.29 -1.38 9.99
N ILE A 361 12.45 -1.24 8.99
CA ILE A 361 11.75 -2.35 8.36
C ILE A 361 11.88 -2.33 6.84
N LYS A 362 11.66 -3.50 6.24
CA LYS A 362 11.33 -3.68 4.82
C LYS A 362 10.01 -4.41 4.72
N ILE A 363 9.17 -4.02 3.77
CA ILE A 363 7.98 -4.78 3.43
C ILE A 363 8.44 -6.04 2.69
N THR A 364 7.93 -7.20 3.11
CA THR A 364 8.30 -8.50 2.53
C THR A 364 7.17 -9.17 1.77
N GLY A 365 5.95 -8.64 1.89
CA GLY A 365 4.78 -9.15 1.20
C GLY A 365 3.53 -9.12 2.07
N ARG A 366 2.68 -10.13 1.89
CA ARG A 366 1.44 -10.31 2.67
C ARG A 366 1.34 -11.70 3.28
N THR A 367 0.50 -11.82 4.31
CA THR A 367 0.18 -13.10 4.96
C THR A 367 -0.62 -14.05 4.07
N LYS A 368 -1.33 -13.52 3.09
CA LYS A 368 -2.01 -14.28 2.02
C LYS A 368 -1.25 -14.10 0.72
N HIS A 369 -1.25 -15.14 -0.12
CA HIS A 369 -0.69 -15.04 -1.47
C HIS A 369 -1.49 -14.01 -2.29
N HIS A 370 -0.79 -13.05 -2.85
CA HIS A 370 -1.37 -11.97 -3.65
C HIS A 370 -0.37 -11.51 -4.71
N ILE A 371 -0.85 -10.81 -5.72
CA ILE A 371 -0.05 -10.08 -6.69
C ILE A 371 -0.46 -8.60 -6.66
N ASN A 372 0.52 -7.73 -6.43
CA ASN A 372 0.32 -6.28 -6.28
C ASN A 372 1.53 -5.50 -6.82
N VAL A 373 1.88 -5.75 -8.07
CA VAL A 373 3.05 -5.10 -8.71
C VAL A 373 2.68 -3.73 -9.27
N PHE A 374 1.42 -3.56 -9.66
CA PHE A 374 0.89 -2.37 -10.32
C PHE A 374 -0.14 -1.63 -9.45
N GLY A 375 -0.44 -2.11 -8.24
CA GLY A 375 -1.49 -1.62 -7.37
C GLY A 375 -2.84 -2.33 -7.60
N GLU A 376 -2.83 -3.52 -8.18
CA GLU A 376 -4.02 -4.34 -8.49
C GLU A 376 -4.54 -5.16 -7.33
N GLU A 377 -3.76 -5.34 -6.28
CA GLU A 377 -4.08 -6.09 -5.05
C GLU A 377 -4.89 -7.39 -5.27
N LEU A 378 -4.50 -8.16 -6.29
CA LEU A 378 -5.19 -9.39 -6.67
C LEU A 378 -4.81 -10.53 -5.71
N ILE A 379 -5.80 -11.15 -5.07
CA ILE A 379 -5.62 -12.24 -4.11
C ILE A 379 -6.08 -13.59 -4.68
N ILE A 380 -5.72 -14.69 -4.02
CA ILE A 380 -6.08 -16.05 -4.46
C ILE A 380 -7.59 -16.19 -4.64
N GLU A 381 -8.38 -15.70 -3.71
CA GLU A 381 -9.84 -15.81 -3.75
C GLU A 381 -10.43 -15.16 -5.02
N ASN A 382 -9.84 -14.05 -5.49
CA ASN A 382 -10.25 -13.43 -6.76
C ASN A 382 -9.92 -14.33 -7.95
N THR A 383 -8.72 -14.91 -7.97
CA THR A 383 -8.28 -15.77 -9.08
C THR A 383 -9.03 -17.08 -9.13
N GLU A 384 -9.30 -17.71 -7.99
CA GLU A 384 -10.06 -18.95 -7.89
C GLU A 384 -11.52 -18.76 -8.35
N GLU A 385 -12.19 -17.71 -7.90
CA GLU A 385 -13.59 -17.45 -8.31
C GLU A 385 -13.66 -17.03 -9.79
N ALA A 386 -12.68 -16.27 -10.30
CA ALA A 386 -12.60 -15.92 -11.70
C ALA A 386 -12.37 -17.15 -12.60
N LEU A 387 -11.43 -18.02 -12.21
CA LEU A 387 -11.20 -19.31 -12.90
C LEU A 387 -12.46 -20.17 -12.89
N LYS A 388 -13.13 -20.28 -11.76
CA LYS A 388 -14.38 -21.04 -11.64
C LYS A 388 -15.45 -20.54 -12.61
N ARG A 389 -15.63 -19.22 -12.74
CA ARG A 389 -16.58 -18.61 -13.72
C ARG A 389 -16.17 -18.92 -15.15
N ALA A 390 -14.89 -18.72 -15.49
CA ALA A 390 -14.37 -19.00 -16.82
C ALA A 390 -14.48 -20.50 -17.16
N CYS A 391 -14.14 -21.39 -16.24
CA CYS A 391 -14.28 -22.84 -16.44
C CYS A 391 -15.74 -23.27 -16.64
N HIS A 392 -16.67 -22.68 -15.90
CA HIS A 392 -18.10 -22.98 -16.08
C HIS A 392 -18.61 -22.56 -17.47
N GLU A 393 -18.24 -21.37 -17.92
CA GLU A 393 -18.67 -20.83 -19.22
C GLU A 393 -18.07 -21.61 -20.41
N HIS A 394 -16.81 -22.02 -20.28
CA HIS A 394 -16.06 -22.70 -21.35
C HIS A 394 -15.98 -24.23 -21.19
N HIS A 395 -16.78 -24.82 -20.29
CA HIS A 395 -16.89 -26.27 -20.05
C HIS A 395 -15.54 -26.95 -19.86
N CYS A 396 -14.62 -26.30 -19.12
CA CYS A 396 -13.29 -26.81 -18.82
C CYS A 396 -13.05 -26.97 -17.32
N SER A 397 -11.94 -27.61 -16.95
CA SER A 397 -11.54 -27.79 -15.53
C SER A 397 -10.04 -27.63 -15.35
N VAL A 398 -9.64 -27.01 -14.23
CA VAL A 398 -8.25 -26.69 -13.86
C VAL A 398 -7.79 -27.61 -12.75
N ILE A 399 -6.59 -28.20 -12.90
CA ILE A 399 -5.91 -28.97 -11.87
C ILE A 399 -5.13 -28.04 -10.95
N GLU A 400 -4.24 -27.19 -11.52
CA GLU A 400 -3.40 -26.26 -10.77
C GLU A 400 -2.99 -25.08 -11.63
N TYR A 401 -2.56 -23.98 -10.99
CA TYR A 401 -2.10 -22.79 -11.68
C TYR A 401 -1.09 -21.98 -10.85
N THR A 402 -0.31 -21.16 -11.54
CA THR A 402 0.51 -20.10 -10.94
C THR A 402 0.47 -18.84 -11.79
N VAL A 403 0.59 -17.70 -11.14
CA VAL A 403 0.55 -16.37 -11.79
C VAL A 403 1.77 -15.57 -11.36
N ALA A 404 2.41 -14.93 -12.34
CA ALA A 404 3.52 -14.02 -12.11
C ALA A 404 3.32 -12.71 -12.90
N PRO A 405 3.97 -11.60 -12.49
CA PRO A 405 3.89 -10.34 -13.22
C PRO A 405 4.70 -10.39 -14.52
N ILE A 406 4.18 -9.70 -15.54
CA ILE A 406 4.96 -9.21 -16.68
C ILE A 406 5.27 -7.75 -16.36
N PHE A 407 6.54 -7.44 -16.07
CA PHE A 407 6.93 -6.07 -15.74
C PHE A 407 6.84 -5.15 -16.96
N MET A 408 6.52 -3.87 -16.72
CA MET A 408 6.51 -2.85 -17.77
C MET A 408 7.90 -2.72 -18.39
N GLN A 409 7.96 -2.64 -19.71
CA GLN A 409 9.22 -2.44 -20.44
C GLN A 409 9.02 -1.40 -21.55
N GLY A 410 9.81 -0.33 -21.52
CA GLY A 410 9.64 0.78 -22.46
C GLY A 410 8.22 1.32 -22.43
N ASN A 411 7.54 1.37 -23.57
CA ASN A 411 6.15 1.83 -23.68
C ASN A 411 5.10 0.71 -23.56
N LYS A 412 5.52 -0.51 -23.18
CA LYS A 412 4.59 -1.64 -23.05
C LYS A 412 4.02 -1.68 -21.64
N SER A 413 2.72 -1.87 -21.54
CA SER A 413 2.00 -2.13 -20.28
C SER A 413 2.54 -3.37 -19.60
N GLY A 414 2.44 -3.42 -18.28
CA GLY A 414 2.62 -4.65 -17.53
C GLY A 414 1.47 -5.63 -17.74
N GLY A 415 1.51 -6.77 -17.07
CA GLY A 415 0.47 -7.77 -17.18
C GLY A 415 0.64 -8.89 -16.18
N HIS A 416 -0.29 -9.84 -16.23
CA HIS A 416 -0.18 -11.11 -15.52
C HIS A 416 0.05 -12.25 -16.51
N GLU A 417 1.02 -13.09 -16.22
CA GLU A 417 1.32 -14.30 -16.97
C GLU A 417 0.94 -15.51 -16.13
N TRP A 418 0.15 -16.40 -16.70
CA TRP A 418 -0.45 -17.55 -16.06
C TRP A 418 0.11 -18.83 -16.67
N ILE A 419 0.46 -19.80 -15.84
CA ILE A 419 0.63 -21.21 -16.22
C ILE A 419 -0.57 -21.93 -15.63
N ILE A 420 -1.37 -22.59 -16.47
CA ILE A 420 -2.56 -23.34 -16.04
C ILE A 420 -2.46 -24.76 -16.54
N GLU A 421 -2.50 -25.73 -15.61
CA GLU A 421 -2.67 -27.14 -15.91
C GLU A 421 -4.16 -27.47 -15.92
N PHE A 422 -4.69 -27.78 -17.10
CA PHE A 422 -6.08 -28.15 -17.26
C PHE A 422 -6.26 -29.67 -17.16
N GLU A 423 -7.33 -30.11 -16.51
CA GLU A 423 -7.84 -31.48 -16.63
C GLU A 423 -8.61 -31.62 -17.95
N THR A 424 -9.51 -30.67 -18.24
CA THR A 424 -10.20 -30.50 -19.52
C THR A 424 -9.89 -29.11 -20.06
N THR A 425 -9.21 -29.03 -21.19
CA THR A 425 -8.77 -27.78 -21.82
C THR A 425 -9.97 -27.08 -22.51
N PRO A 426 -10.12 -25.75 -22.43
CA PRO A 426 -11.13 -25.02 -23.19
C PRO A 426 -10.86 -25.12 -24.71
N GLU A 427 -11.92 -25.12 -25.53
CA GLU A 427 -11.80 -25.16 -26.98
C GLU A 427 -11.18 -23.88 -27.56
N ASP A 428 -11.50 -22.73 -26.98
CA ASP A 428 -10.94 -21.41 -27.33
C ASP A 428 -10.29 -20.75 -26.13
N ILE A 429 -8.96 -20.80 -26.08
CA ILE A 429 -8.16 -20.22 -24.98
C ILE A 429 -8.24 -18.68 -24.97
N GLU A 430 -8.44 -18.02 -26.10
CA GLU A 430 -8.57 -16.57 -26.16
C GLU A 430 -9.92 -16.13 -25.60
N ALA A 431 -11.01 -16.84 -25.93
CA ALA A 431 -12.32 -16.59 -25.35
C ALA A 431 -12.30 -16.84 -23.83
N PHE A 432 -11.69 -17.94 -23.38
CA PHE A 432 -11.48 -18.23 -21.96
C PHE A 432 -10.72 -17.11 -21.26
N THR A 433 -9.65 -16.58 -21.87
CA THR A 433 -8.86 -15.47 -21.32
C THR A 433 -9.69 -14.20 -21.16
N ARG A 434 -10.54 -13.88 -22.13
CA ARG A 434 -11.46 -12.73 -22.05
C ARG A 434 -12.48 -12.90 -20.92
N THR A 435 -13.05 -14.08 -20.76
CA THR A 435 -13.99 -14.37 -19.66
C THR A 435 -13.28 -14.28 -18.30
N LEU A 436 -12.05 -14.82 -18.18
CA LEU A 436 -11.23 -14.72 -16.97
C LEU A 436 -10.94 -13.25 -16.62
N ASP A 437 -10.50 -12.43 -17.58
CA ASP A 437 -10.23 -11.01 -17.38
C ASP A 437 -11.48 -10.23 -16.94
N THR A 438 -12.62 -10.52 -17.57
CA THR A 438 -13.91 -9.91 -17.22
C THR A 438 -14.33 -10.29 -15.80
N ALA A 439 -14.16 -11.55 -15.43
CA ALA A 439 -14.47 -12.02 -14.08
C ALA A 439 -13.54 -11.38 -13.03
N LEU A 440 -12.24 -11.24 -13.31
CA LEU A 440 -11.28 -10.57 -12.43
C LEU A 440 -11.65 -9.10 -12.21
N LYS A 441 -12.02 -8.37 -13.26
CA LYS A 441 -12.52 -6.98 -13.16
C LYS A 441 -13.74 -6.88 -12.26
N ALA A 442 -14.71 -7.78 -12.45
CA ALA A 442 -15.93 -7.79 -11.63
C ALA A 442 -15.70 -8.14 -10.15
N LEU A 443 -14.59 -8.84 -9.84
CA LEU A 443 -14.24 -9.29 -8.49
C LEU A 443 -13.29 -8.37 -7.75
N ASN A 444 -12.57 -7.50 -8.46
CA ASN A 444 -11.53 -6.66 -7.88
C ASN A 444 -11.47 -5.30 -8.58
N SER A 445 -11.88 -4.25 -7.86
CA SER A 445 -11.95 -2.88 -8.39
C SER A 445 -10.58 -2.28 -8.72
N ASP A 446 -9.53 -2.68 -7.97
CA ASP A 446 -8.17 -2.20 -8.24
C ASP A 446 -7.61 -2.85 -9.50
N TYR A 447 -7.86 -4.14 -9.70
CA TYR A 447 -7.56 -4.81 -10.96
C TYR A 447 -8.31 -4.16 -12.13
N GLU A 448 -9.62 -3.89 -12.00
CA GLU A 448 -10.41 -3.20 -13.01
C GLU A 448 -9.81 -1.82 -13.36
N ALA A 449 -9.49 -1.02 -12.35
CA ALA A 449 -8.87 0.30 -12.54
C ALA A 449 -7.52 0.22 -13.28
N LYS A 450 -6.69 -0.80 -13.00
CA LYS A 450 -5.39 -0.98 -13.69
C LYS A 450 -5.54 -1.55 -15.10
N ARG A 451 -6.65 -2.26 -15.39
CA ARG A 451 -6.99 -2.79 -16.72
C ARG A 451 -7.60 -1.74 -17.65
N TYR A 452 -7.91 -0.54 -17.14
CA TYR A 452 -8.52 0.52 -17.96
C TYR A 452 -7.65 0.86 -19.17
N ASN A 453 -8.21 0.65 -20.38
CA ASN A 453 -7.55 0.87 -21.67
C ASN A 453 -6.15 0.22 -21.82
N ASP A 454 -5.89 -0.87 -21.10
CA ASP A 454 -4.58 -1.55 -21.07
C ASP A 454 -3.39 -0.64 -20.72
N MET A 455 -3.63 0.45 -20.03
CA MET A 455 -2.58 1.45 -19.76
C MET A 455 -1.55 0.98 -18.75
N THR A 456 -2.00 0.31 -17.69
CA THR A 456 -1.13 -0.22 -16.63
C THR A 456 -0.98 -1.73 -16.77
N LEU A 457 -2.10 -2.45 -16.84
CA LEU A 457 -2.17 -3.89 -17.03
C LEU A 457 -2.76 -4.22 -18.40
N ALA A 458 -2.05 -4.99 -19.18
CA ALA A 458 -2.58 -5.64 -20.38
C ALA A 458 -3.45 -6.86 -20.01
N MET A 459 -4.16 -7.40 -21.01
CA MET A 459 -4.91 -8.65 -20.86
C MET A 459 -4.00 -9.78 -20.37
N PRO A 460 -4.47 -10.66 -19.46
CA PRO A 460 -3.70 -11.81 -19.01
C PRO A 460 -3.15 -12.64 -20.16
N LYS A 461 -1.94 -13.16 -20.01
CA LYS A 461 -1.33 -14.11 -20.94
C LYS A 461 -1.36 -15.49 -20.31
N ILE A 462 -1.97 -16.46 -20.98
CA ILE A 462 -2.14 -17.82 -20.47
C ILE A 462 -1.23 -18.79 -21.24
N HIS A 463 -0.52 -19.60 -20.50
CA HIS A 463 0.22 -20.77 -20.99
C HIS A 463 -0.48 -22.04 -20.49
N ILE A 464 -0.81 -22.92 -21.42
CA ILE A 464 -1.35 -24.24 -21.09
C ILE A 464 -0.18 -25.12 -20.68
N ALA A 465 -0.19 -25.59 -19.46
CA ALA A 465 0.81 -26.52 -18.94
C ALA A 465 0.58 -27.94 -19.49
N ARG A 466 1.67 -28.69 -19.69
CA ARG A 466 1.56 -30.14 -19.89
C ARG A 466 1.04 -30.82 -18.61
N LYS A 467 0.53 -32.02 -18.77
CA LYS A 467 0.09 -32.83 -17.62
C LYS A 467 1.24 -33.09 -16.65
N ASN A 468 0.95 -33.02 -15.36
CA ASN A 468 1.86 -33.24 -14.24
C ASN A 468 3.03 -32.22 -14.13
N LEU A 469 2.99 -31.08 -14.82
CA LEU A 469 4.04 -30.07 -14.74
C LEU A 469 4.30 -29.61 -13.29
N PHE A 470 3.26 -29.29 -12.57
CA PHE A 470 3.35 -28.86 -11.17
C PHE A 470 3.78 -29.97 -10.22
N HIS A 471 3.32 -31.19 -10.46
CA HIS A 471 3.74 -32.36 -9.71
C HIS A 471 5.24 -32.64 -9.87
N ASP A 472 5.76 -32.58 -11.09
CA ASP A 472 7.18 -32.77 -11.38
C ASP A 472 8.03 -31.71 -10.71
N TRP A 473 7.59 -30.43 -10.75
CA TRP A 473 8.28 -29.36 -10.05
C TRP A 473 8.34 -29.59 -8.54
N LEU A 474 7.24 -30.04 -7.92
CA LEU A 474 7.22 -30.38 -6.49
C LEU A 474 8.19 -31.53 -6.19
N LYS A 475 8.26 -32.54 -7.08
CA LYS A 475 9.16 -33.69 -6.95
C LYS A 475 10.63 -33.28 -7.02
N GLU A 476 11.01 -32.45 -8.00
CA GLU A 476 12.39 -31.97 -8.16
C GLU A 476 12.87 -31.08 -7.02
N ASN A 477 11.95 -30.45 -6.29
CA ASN A 477 12.26 -29.59 -5.15
C ASN A 477 12.08 -30.27 -3.79
N ASP A 478 11.97 -31.61 -3.73
CA ASP A 478 11.74 -32.39 -2.50
C ASP A 478 10.50 -31.94 -1.70
N LYS A 479 9.49 -31.42 -2.40
CA LYS A 479 8.25 -30.89 -1.84
C LYS A 479 7.04 -31.81 -2.02
N LEU A 480 7.24 -33.03 -2.49
CA LEU A 480 6.18 -34.04 -2.56
C LEU A 480 5.87 -34.59 -1.18
N GLY A 481 4.63 -34.42 -0.79
CA GLY A 481 4.12 -34.84 0.52
C GLY A 481 4.19 -33.74 1.57
N GLY A 482 3.24 -33.73 2.50
CA GLY A 482 3.13 -32.70 3.50
C GLY A 482 2.31 -31.47 3.08
N GLN A 483 2.54 -30.31 3.71
CA GLN A 483 1.76 -29.08 3.52
C GLN A 483 2.30 -28.17 2.39
N HIS A 484 3.19 -28.67 1.53
CA HIS A 484 3.76 -27.87 0.45
C HIS A 484 2.73 -27.65 -0.67
N LYS A 485 2.48 -26.39 -1.00
CA LYS A 485 1.56 -25.96 -2.07
C LYS A 485 2.32 -25.18 -3.13
N ILE A 486 1.80 -25.22 -4.36
CA ILE A 486 2.25 -24.33 -5.43
C ILE A 486 1.94 -22.89 -5.05
N PRO A 487 2.92 -21.96 -5.15
CA PRO A 487 2.66 -20.53 -4.99
C PRO A 487 1.77 -20.03 -6.14
N ARG A 488 0.47 -19.87 -5.87
CA ARG A 488 -0.51 -19.50 -6.91
C ARG A 488 -0.35 -18.07 -7.39
N LEU A 489 0.03 -17.14 -6.50
CA LEU A 489 0.30 -15.75 -6.85
C LEU A 489 1.67 -15.34 -6.32
N SER A 490 2.43 -14.61 -7.13
CA SER A 490 3.75 -14.10 -6.74
C SER A 490 3.98 -12.70 -7.30
N ASN A 491 4.63 -11.83 -6.52
CA ASN A 491 5.11 -10.52 -6.99
C ASN A 491 6.46 -10.61 -7.73
N THR A 492 7.06 -11.81 -7.76
CA THR A 492 8.29 -12.11 -8.52
C THR A 492 8.03 -13.23 -9.52
N ARG A 493 8.98 -13.43 -10.43
CA ARG A 493 8.89 -14.48 -11.46
C ARG A 493 9.61 -15.78 -11.10
N ASP A 494 10.23 -15.87 -9.93
CA ASP A 494 11.14 -16.97 -9.58
C ASP A 494 10.46 -18.34 -9.66
N TYR A 495 9.26 -18.48 -9.08
CA TYR A 495 8.48 -19.71 -9.13
C TYR A 495 7.96 -20.00 -10.53
N PHE A 496 7.45 -18.98 -11.22
CA PHE A 496 6.96 -19.10 -12.57
C PHE A 496 8.04 -19.63 -13.51
N GLU A 497 9.22 -19.01 -13.49
CA GLU A 497 10.35 -19.41 -14.36
C GLU A 497 10.86 -20.80 -13.98
N ALA A 498 10.93 -21.12 -12.69
CA ALA A 498 11.36 -22.43 -12.22
C ALA A 498 10.39 -23.56 -12.69
N ILE A 499 9.09 -23.32 -12.63
CA ILE A 499 8.07 -24.27 -13.10
C ILE A 499 8.10 -24.35 -14.61
N TRP A 500 8.18 -23.21 -15.31
CA TRP A 500 8.11 -23.15 -16.77
C TRP A 500 9.34 -23.77 -17.47
N LYS A 501 10.49 -23.83 -16.79
CA LYS A 501 11.68 -24.56 -17.31
C LYS A 501 11.43 -26.05 -17.54
N LEU A 502 10.48 -26.65 -16.83
CA LEU A 502 10.15 -28.07 -16.93
C LEU A 502 9.09 -28.36 -18.02
N LYS A 503 8.66 -27.36 -18.78
CA LYS A 503 7.59 -27.51 -19.79
C LYS A 503 7.89 -28.55 -20.88
N ASP A 504 9.18 -28.71 -21.24
CA ASP A 504 9.64 -29.59 -22.31
C ASP A 504 10.20 -30.92 -21.78
N ASN A 505 10.22 -31.13 -20.45
CA ASN A 505 10.67 -32.39 -19.86
C ASN A 505 9.58 -33.47 -20.06
N ASN A 506 9.89 -34.55 -20.78
CA ASN A 506 9.01 -35.70 -21.03
C ASN A 506 9.02 -36.69 -19.86
#